data_3bf9bbf82cd2c338c15062bd47a0c7d1
#
_entry.id   3bf9bbf82cd2c338c15062bd47a0c7d1
#
_cell.length_a   1.000
_cell.length_b   1.000
_cell.length_c   1.000
_cell.angle_alpha   90.00
_cell.angle_beta   90.00
_cell.angle_gamma   90.00
#
_symmetry.space_group_name_H-M   'P 1'
#
loop_
_entity.id
_entity.type
_entity.pdbx_description
1 polymer ?
#
loop_
_entity_poly.entity_id
_entity_poly.type
_entity_poly.pdbx_seq_one_letter_code
_entity_poly.pdbx_strand_id
1 'polypeptide(L)'
;MNQQEIFEYIKKQYPATPERITQNGKQITIFKNQRDAITYAIFYQSDESVMSIMEVQAEPDMIENYIKMYRLAPAKYMNQKHWLAVPIDGTVSDSTVLDLLDMSYDIVDEKEKIDFSDRTFHNNHSSSI
;
A
#
# COMPACT_ATOMS: atom_id res chain seq x y z
N MET A 1 5.54 -8.58 14.11
CA MET A 1 5.20 -7.16 14.08
C MET A 1 3.70 -7.03 13.93
N ASN A 2 3.10 -6.20 14.73
CA ASN A 2 1.65 -6.03 14.68
C ASN A 2 1.31 -4.70 13.99
N GLN A 3 0.01 -4.46 13.81
CA GLN A 3 -0.45 -3.28 13.11
C GLN A 3 0.02 -1.99 13.79
N GLN A 4 -0.02 -1.95 15.11
CA GLN A 4 0.39 -0.76 15.84
C GLN A 4 1.85 -0.43 15.59
N GLU A 5 2.70 -1.44 15.56
CA GLU A 5 4.13 -1.25 15.31
C GLU A 5 4.35 -0.71 13.89
N ILE A 6 3.57 -1.18 12.93
CA ILE A 6 3.69 -0.68 11.56
C ILE A 6 3.23 0.78 11.50
N PHE A 7 2.16 1.12 12.22
CA PHE A 7 1.70 2.52 12.26
C PHE A 7 2.77 3.42 12.86
N GLU A 8 3.47 2.96 13.89
CA GLU A 8 4.56 3.74 14.49
C GLU A 8 5.70 3.92 13.48
N TYR A 9 6.02 2.88 12.73
CA TYR A 9 7.04 2.97 11.70
C TYR A 9 6.65 4.02 10.66
N ILE A 10 5.41 3.97 10.18
CA ILE A 10 4.93 4.93 9.19
C ILE A 10 5.06 6.35 9.70
N LYS A 11 4.67 6.59 10.94
CA LYS A 11 4.72 7.93 11.50
C LYS A 11 6.14 8.47 11.59
N LYS A 12 7.12 7.60 11.79
CA LYS A 12 8.51 8.02 11.87
C LYS A 12 9.12 8.23 10.51
N GLN A 13 8.71 7.44 9.52
CA GLN A 13 9.35 7.46 8.21
C GLN A 13 8.71 8.44 7.24
N TYR A 14 7.41 8.65 7.35
CA TYR A 14 6.69 9.45 6.35
C TYR A 14 5.76 10.43 7.03
N PRO A 15 5.52 11.59 6.42
CA PRO A 15 4.46 12.47 6.90
C PRO A 15 3.16 11.71 6.74
N ALA A 16 2.46 11.47 7.83
CA ALA A 16 1.29 10.63 7.77
C ALA A 16 0.17 11.16 8.63
N THR A 17 -1.00 11.27 8.02
CA THR A 17 -2.23 11.57 8.74
C THR A 17 -3.23 10.56 8.21
N PRO A 18 -3.43 9.44 8.92
CA PRO A 18 -4.31 8.41 8.40
C PRO A 18 -5.77 8.85 8.38
N GLU A 19 -6.50 8.35 7.39
CA GLU A 19 -7.93 8.50 7.33
C GLU A 19 -8.55 7.20 7.78
N ARG A 20 -9.71 7.28 8.41
CA ARG A 20 -10.44 6.07 8.79
C ARG A 20 -11.81 6.15 8.19
N ILE A 21 -12.19 5.09 7.48
CA ILE A 21 -13.53 5.00 6.90
C ILE A 21 -14.15 3.69 7.34
N THR A 22 -15.48 3.60 7.19
CA THR A 22 -16.19 2.36 7.46
C THR A 22 -16.79 1.90 6.15
N GLN A 23 -16.52 0.64 5.79
CA GLN A 23 -17.07 0.09 4.57
C GLN A 23 -17.58 -1.31 4.88
N ASN A 24 -18.84 -1.56 4.61
CA ASN A 24 -19.47 -2.85 4.89
C ASN A 24 -19.29 -3.25 6.36
N GLY A 25 -19.43 -2.28 7.27
CA GLY A 25 -19.31 -2.54 8.69
C GLY A 25 -17.89 -2.69 9.19
N LYS A 26 -16.90 -2.55 8.33
CA LYS A 26 -15.50 -2.70 8.72
C LYS A 26 -14.78 -1.38 8.67
N GLN A 27 -13.89 -1.16 9.64
CA GLN A 27 -13.09 0.04 9.65
C GLN A 27 -11.84 -0.18 8.83
N ILE A 28 -11.55 0.73 7.93
CA ILE A 28 -10.37 0.69 7.08
C ILE A 28 -9.55 1.93 7.37
N THR A 29 -8.26 1.75 7.66
CA THR A 29 -7.34 2.87 7.88
C THR A 29 -6.53 3.06 6.61
N ILE A 30 -6.49 4.29 6.10
CA ILE A 30 -5.91 4.61 4.81
C ILE A 30 -4.77 5.59 5.00
N PHE A 31 -3.62 5.28 4.40
CA PHE A 31 -2.46 6.17 4.41
C PHE A 31 -2.22 6.68 3.00
N LYS A 32 -2.12 7.99 2.85
CA LYS A 32 -1.90 8.65 1.57
C LYS A 32 -0.64 9.49 1.65
N ASN A 33 0.04 9.66 0.53
CA ASN A 33 1.17 10.56 0.52
C ASN A 33 0.63 11.98 0.66
N GLN A 34 1.49 12.87 1.17
CA GLN A 34 1.03 14.19 1.55
C GLN A 34 0.82 15.11 0.36
N ARG A 35 1.61 14.94 -0.68
CA ARG A 35 1.58 15.88 -1.80
C ARG A 35 0.34 15.74 -2.67
N ASP A 36 0.03 14.53 -3.13
CA ASP A 36 -1.06 14.33 -4.06
C ASP A 36 -2.20 13.49 -3.48
N ALA A 37 -2.13 13.14 -2.23
CA ALA A 37 -3.14 12.32 -1.56
C ALA A 37 -3.36 10.99 -2.27
N ILE A 38 -2.28 10.37 -2.74
CA ILE A 38 -2.37 9.06 -3.38
C ILE A 38 -2.17 8.00 -2.31
N THR A 39 -3.06 7.02 -2.26
CA THR A 39 -3.03 5.97 -1.25
C THR A 39 -1.87 5.03 -1.50
N TYR A 40 -1.07 4.75 -0.47
CA TYR A 40 0.01 3.77 -0.58
C TYR A 40 -0.18 2.59 0.37
N ALA A 41 -1.09 2.66 1.33
CA ALA A 41 -1.36 1.52 2.21
C ALA A 41 -2.75 1.63 2.80
N ILE A 42 -3.44 0.51 2.92
CA ILE A 42 -4.66 0.44 3.70
C ILE A 42 -4.55 -0.73 4.66
N PHE A 43 -5.22 -0.63 5.80
CA PHE A 43 -5.19 -1.66 6.82
C PHE A 43 -6.61 -1.99 7.24
N TYR A 44 -6.91 -3.28 7.39
CA TYR A 44 -8.21 -3.73 7.84
C TYR A 44 -8.07 -5.10 8.49
N GLN A 45 -9.12 -5.57 9.14
CA GLN A 45 -9.11 -6.91 9.70
C GLN A 45 -9.76 -7.88 8.73
N SER A 46 -9.26 -9.10 8.69
CA SER A 46 -9.81 -10.11 7.79
C SER A 46 -11.21 -10.50 8.27
N ASP A 47 -12.01 -11.01 7.33
CA ASP A 47 -13.38 -11.41 7.65
C ASP A 47 -13.42 -12.65 8.53
N GLU A 48 -12.43 -13.50 8.37
CA GLU A 48 -12.47 -14.83 9.00
C GLU A 48 -11.74 -14.90 10.32
N SER A 49 -11.03 -13.88 10.69
CA SER A 49 -10.27 -13.90 11.93
C SER A 49 -10.01 -12.45 12.34
N VAL A 50 -9.31 -12.28 13.47
CA VAL A 50 -8.95 -10.93 13.91
C VAL A 50 -7.61 -10.52 13.34
N MET A 51 -7.13 -11.21 12.31
CA MET A 51 -5.86 -10.92 11.71
C MET A 51 -5.92 -9.61 10.94
N SER A 52 -4.90 -8.76 11.08
CA SER A 52 -4.80 -7.54 10.31
C SER A 52 -4.23 -7.82 8.93
N ILE A 53 -4.70 -7.10 7.95
CA ILE A 53 -4.23 -7.18 6.57
C ILE A 53 -3.76 -5.80 6.16
N MET A 54 -2.63 -5.73 5.46
CA MET A 54 -2.14 -4.50 4.86
C MET A 54 -2.19 -4.67 3.35
N GLU A 55 -2.85 -3.75 2.63
CA GLU A 55 -2.76 -3.77 1.17
C GLU A 55 -1.83 -2.66 0.73
N VAL A 56 -0.92 -2.96 -0.18
CA VAL A 56 0.09 -2.02 -0.68
C VAL A 56 0.20 -2.15 -2.19
N GLN A 57 0.69 -1.11 -2.83
CA GLN A 57 0.91 -1.11 -4.28
C GLN A 57 2.18 -1.89 -4.61
N ALA A 58 2.20 -2.48 -5.78
CA ALA A 58 3.37 -3.16 -6.32
C ALA A 58 3.35 -3.01 -7.83
N GLU A 59 4.49 -3.20 -8.47
CA GLU A 59 4.56 -3.17 -9.92
C GLU A 59 3.74 -4.32 -10.47
N PRO A 60 2.91 -4.07 -11.47
CA PRO A 60 1.99 -5.11 -11.98
C PRO A 60 2.66 -6.41 -12.37
N ASP A 61 3.83 -6.33 -12.98
CA ASP A 61 4.52 -7.55 -13.45
C ASP A 61 5.17 -8.31 -12.30
N MET A 62 5.20 -7.78 -11.11
CA MET A 62 5.79 -8.46 -9.95
C MET A 62 4.75 -9.04 -9.00
N ILE A 63 3.48 -8.73 -9.20
CA ILE A 63 2.43 -9.12 -8.27
C ILE A 63 2.41 -10.63 -8.04
N GLU A 64 2.35 -11.41 -9.10
CA GLU A 64 2.29 -12.87 -8.97
C GLU A 64 3.54 -13.43 -8.31
N ASN A 65 4.69 -12.87 -8.63
CA ASN A 65 5.93 -13.34 -8.04
C ASN A 65 5.96 -13.08 -6.54
N TYR A 66 5.54 -11.91 -6.12
CA TYR A 66 5.54 -11.57 -4.71
C TYR A 66 4.54 -12.42 -3.93
N ILE A 67 3.36 -12.67 -4.52
CA ILE A 67 2.37 -13.51 -3.86
C ILE A 67 2.95 -14.90 -3.59
N LYS A 68 3.63 -15.48 -4.57
CA LYS A 68 4.21 -16.81 -4.39
C LYS A 68 5.42 -16.78 -3.45
N MET A 69 6.29 -15.81 -3.64
CA MET A 69 7.53 -15.75 -2.91
C MET A 69 7.33 -15.49 -1.42
N TYR A 70 6.41 -14.63 -1.09
CA TYR A 70 6.22 -14.22 0.30
C TYR A 70 4.93 -14.73 0.91
N ARG A 71 4.18 -15.57 0.20
CA ARG A 71 2.91 -16.13 0.71
C ARG A 71 1.91 -15.03 0.99
N LEU A 72 1.73 -14.16 0.03
CA LEU A 72 0.78 -13.06 0.13
C LEU A 72 -0.53 -13.46 -0.53
N ALA A 73 -1.47 -12.54 -0.58
CA ALA A 73 -2.78 -12.77 -1.18
C ALA A 73 -3.10 -11.67 -2.17
N PRO A 74 -4.05 -11.91 -3.08
CA PRO A 74 -4.52 -10.84 -3.94
C PRO A 74 -5.24 -9.79 -3.10
N ALA A 75 -5.22 -8.55 -3.56
CA ALA A 75 -5.90 -7.46 -2.86
C ALA A 75 -7.41 -7.72 -2.80
N LYS A 76 -8.03 -7.30 -1.73
CA LYS A 76 -9.47 -7.45 -1.56
C LYS A 76 -10.21 -6.15 -1.91
N TYR A 77 -9.73 -5.03 -1.39
CA TYR A 77 -10.39 -3.76 -1.61
C TYR A 77 -9.86 -2.98 -2.79
N MET A 78 -8.57 -3.12 -3.07
CA MET A 78 -7.92 -2.35 -4.11
C MET A 78 -7.78 -3.18 -5.38
N ASN A 79 -7.38 -2.56 -6.48
CA ASN A 79 -7.26 -3.21 -7.77
C ASN A 79 -6.15 -4.26 -7.73
N GLN A 80 -6.51 -5.51 -8.00
CA GLN A 80 -5.58 -6.63 -7.90
C GLN A 80 -4.44 -6.58 -8.93
N LYS A 81 -4.56 -5.77 -9.94
CA LYS A 81 -3.48 -5.63 -10.91
C LYS A 81 -2.35 -4.76 -10.39
N HIS A 82 -2.63 -3.96 -9.37
CA HIS A 82 -1.64 -3.00 -8.86
C HIS A 82 -1.42 -3.11 -7.36
N TRP A 83 -2.11 -3.99 -6.67
CA TRP A 83 -2.08 -4.07 -5.21
C TRP A 83 -1.96 -5.52 -4.74
N LEU A 84 -1.37 -5.69 -3.56
CA LEU A 84 -1.25 -6.99 -2.91
C LEU A 84 -1.79 -6.88 -1.50
N ALA A 85 -2.21 -8.01 -0.94
CA ALA A 85 -2.62 -8.08 0.46
C ALA A 85 -1.55 -8.83 1.27
N VAL A 86 -1.06 -8.20 2.31
CA VAL A 86 0.01 -8.73 3.16
C VAL A 86 -0.58 -9.08 4.51
N PRO A 87 -0.62 -10.35 4.90
CA PRO A 87 -1.15 -10.72 6.22
C PRO A 87 -0.15 -10.30 7.31
N ILE A 88 -0.66 -9.69 8.36
CA ILE A 88 0.15 -9.26 9.48
C ILE A 88 -0.09 -10.25 10.61
N ASP A 89 0.37 -11.46 10.41
CA ASP A 89 0.15 -12.55 11.37
C ASP A 89 1.45 -13.28 11.71
N GLY A 90 2.59 -12.74 11.30
CA GLY A 90 3.87 -13.35 11.59
C GLY A 90 4.35 -14.31 10.52
N THR A 91 3.53 -14.65 9.52
CA THR A 91 3.98 -15.55 8.46
C THR A 91 4.93 -14.85 7.51
N VAL A 92 4.81 -13.53 7.37
CA VAL A 92 5.73 -12.73 6.55
C VAL A 92 6.68 -12.05 7.52
N SER A 93 7.98 -12.11 7.26
CA SER A 93 8.95 -11.52 8.17
C SER A 93 8.77 -10.02 8.29
N ASP A 94 9.16 -9.46 9.43
CA ASP A 94 9.02 -8.03 9.67
C ASP A 94 9.74 -7.22 8.62
N SER A 95 10.95 -7.63 8.24
CA SER A 95 11.70 -6.87 7.24
C SER A 95 10.99 -6.89 5.90
N THR A 96 10.39 -8.00 5.52
CA THR A 96 9.66 -8.06 4.25
C THR A 96 8.39 -7.20 4.30
N VAL A 97 7.69 -7.20 5.44
CA VAL A 97 6.51 -6.34 5.60
C VAL A 97 6.90 -4.88 5.38
N LEU A 98 7.99 -4.45 6.03
CA LEU A 98 8.42 -3.06 5.91
C LEU A 98 8.97 -2.75 4.52
N ASP A 99 9.66 -3.69 3.89
CA ASP A 99 10.17 -3.50 2.54
C ASP A 99 9.02 -3.32 1.55
N LEU A 100 7.96 -4.11 1.70
CA LEU A 100 6.79 -4.00 0.82
C LEU A 100 6.07 -2.68 1.02
N LEU A 101 5.99 -2.21 2.26
CA LEU A 101 5.40 -0.92 2.56
C LEU A 101 6.24 0.22 1.95
N ASP A 102 7.57 0.17 2.14
CA ASP A 102 8.44 1.19 1.60
C ASP A 102 8.42 1.20 0.08
N MET A 103 8.33 0.03 -0.54
CA MET A 103 8.20 -0.09 -1.98
C MET A 103 6.94 0.61 -2.47
N SER A 104 5.84 0.41 -1.76
CA SER A 104 4.59 1.04 -2.14
C SER A 104 4.68 2.56 -2.05
N TYR A 105 5.29 3.07 -0.98
CA TYR A 105 5.48 4.50 -0.84
C TYR A 105 6.36 5.04 -1.98
N ASP A 106 7.41 4.32 -2.33
CA ASP A 106 8.32 4.72 -3.41
C ASP A 106 7.60 4.74 -4.76
N ILE A 107 6.71 3.79 -5.00
CA ILE A 107 5.94 3.78 -6.25
C ILE A 107 5.10 5.03 -6.36
N VAL A 108 4.45 5.43 -5.28
CA VAL A 108 3.62 6.62 -5.28
C VAL A 108 4.49 7.87 -5.46
N ASP A 109 5.62 7.93 -4.77
CA ASP A 109 6.53 9.06 -4.85
C ASP A 109 7.14 9.15 -6.25
N GLU A 110 7.46 8.01 -6.85
CA GLU A 110 8.02 7.96 -8.18
C GLU A 110 7.00 8.40 -9.22
N LYS A 111 5.73 8.02 -9.03
CA LYS A 111 4.68 8.46 -9.92
C LYS A 111 4.54 9.96 -9.90
N GLU A 112 4.65 10.56 -8.74
CA GLU A 112 4.58 12.00 -8.64
C GLU A 112 5.70 12.65 -9.42
N LYS A 113 6.91 12.12 -9.33
CA LYS A 113 8.03 12.69 -10.07
C LYS A 113 7.84 12.54 -11.55
N ILE A 114 7.38 11.39 -11.99
CA ILE A 114 7.17 11.15 -13.41
C ILE A 114 6.06 12.04 -13.94
N ASP A 115 4.98 12.18 -13.20
CA ASP A 115 3.88 13.04 -13.62
C ASP A 115 4.34 14.48 -13.75
N PHE A 116 5.16 14.93 -12.81
CA PHE A 116 5.67 16.28 -12.87
C PHE A 116 6.54 16.47 -14.10
N SER A 117 7.38 15.50 -14.41
CA SER A 117 8.23 15.57 -15.58
C SER A 117 7.40 15.58 -16.85
N ASP A 118 6.37 14.79 -16.90
CA ASP A 118 5.50 14.74 -18.07
C ASP A 118 4.84 16.06 -18.30
N ARG A 119 4.38 16.71 -17.26
CA ARG A 119 3.77 18.01 -17.44
C ARG A 119 4.75 19.01 -18.01
N THR A 120 6.03 18.80 -17.77
CA THR A 120 7.04 19.68 -18.29
C THR A 120 7.33 19.41 -19.76
N PHE A 121 7.42 18.16 -20.15
CA PHE A 121 7.77 17.81 -21.48
C PHE A 121 6.63 17.45 -22.38
N HIS A 122 5.64 16.74 -21.88
CA HIS A 122 4.59 16.29 -22.67
C HIS A 122 3.43 16.38 -21.87
N ASN A 123 2.53 16.97 -22.10
CA ASN A 123 1.47 17.08 -21.25
C ASN A 123 0.47 16.10 -21.48
N ASN A 124 0.61 15.24 -22.37
CA ASN A 124 -0.50 14.49 -22.65
C ASN A 124 -0.58 13.22 -22.00
N HIS A 125 0.39 12.67 -21.61
CA HIS A 125 0.23 11.44 -21.14
C HIS A 125 0.00 11.27 -19.86
N SER A 126 0.06 12.14 -19.24
CA SER A 126 -0.25 12.03 -17.92
C SER A 126 -1.46 11.37 -17.73
N SER A 127 -2.22 11.46 -18.62
CA SER A 127 -3.40 10.92 -18.42
C SER A 127 -3.40 9.61 -18.10
N SER A 128 -2.55 9.00 -18.49
CA SER A 128 -2.61 7.70 -18.28
C SER A 128 -2.72 7.38 -16.96
N ILE A 129 -2.61 8.12 -16.16
CA ILE A 129 -2.70 7.69 -14.93
C ILE A 129 -3.74 7.78 -14.28
#